data_131a005b0c559adf306ee353e42fbaa6
#
_entry.id   131a005b0c559adf306ee353e42fbaa6
#
_cell.length_a   1.000
_cell.length_b   1.000
_cell.length_c   1.000
_cell.angle_alpha   90.00
_cell.angle_beta   90.00
_cell.angle_gamma   90.00
#
_symmetry.space_group_name_H-M   'P 1'
#
loop_
_entity.id
_entity.type
_entity.pdbx_description
1 polymer ?
#
loop_
_entity_poly.entity_id
_entity_poly.type
_entity_poly.pdbx_seq_one_letter_code
_entity_poly.pdbx_strand_id
1 'polypeptide(L)'
;LRRAQPRSLLPLWPAAAPIGQRIAFVGAISGHFASYVSMQRLRQLNPWLAPSLQSFSIEQALDTLVAQLNAFAPTVIATYPTAASMLAGEAARGALQLHLREVWTGGETLGPALRQRIERDFDCGVRNSYGASEFLAMGWECAQGHMHLNTDWLILEPVDRHYRPVAPGKVPHTVLLT
;
A
#
# COMPACT_ATOMS: atom_id res chain seq x y z
N LEU A 1 1.53 -28.05 10.88
CA LEU A 1 1.07 -26.88 10.14
C LEU A 1 -0.02 -26.17 10.96
N ARG A 2 0.36 -25.20 11.80
CA ARG A 2 -0.63 -24.32 12.42
C ARG A 2 -1.33 -23.57 11.30
N ARG A 3 -2.65 -23.64 11.24
CA ARG A 3 -3.44 -22.79 10.36
C ARG A 3 -3.02 -21.36 10.65
N ALA A 4 -2.44 -20.69 9.65
CA ALA A 4 -2.16 -19.29 9.71
C ALA A 4 -3.46 -18.57 10.09
N GLN A 5 -3.47 -17.93 11.24
CA GLN A 5 -4.64 -17.18 11.65
C GLN A 5 -4.73 -15.94 10.75
N PRO A 6 -5.93 -15.54 10.31
CA PRO A 6 -6.13 -14.35 9.47
C PRO A 6 -5.67 -13.03 10.11
N ARG A 7 -5.12 -13.09 11.33
CA ARG A 7 -4.56 -11.95 12.03
C ARG A 7 -3.38 -11.27 11.32
N SER A 8 -2.62 -12.00 10.52
CA SER A 8 -1.48 -11.43 9.77
C SER A 8 -1.90 -10.55 8.60
N LEU A 9 -3.13 -10.69 8.09
CA LEU A 9 -3.70 -9.83 7.06
C LEU A 9 -4.58 -8.71 7.64
N LEU A 10 -4.93 -8.78 8.92
CA LEU A 10 -5.74 -7.76 9.61
C LEU A 10 -5.10 -6.37 9.65
N PRO A 11 -3.76 -6.20 9.72
CA PRO A 11 -3.14 -4.88 9.58
C PRO A 11 -3.26 -4.27 8.18
N LEU A 12 -3.47 -5.10 7.14
CA LEU A 12 -3.74 -4.63 5.77
C LEU A 12 -5.19 -4.18 5.57
N TRP A 13 -6.05 -4.47 6.55
CA TRP A 13 -7.42 -4.03 6.57
C TRP A 13 -7.57 -3.06 7.73
N PRO A 14 -8.12 -1.87 7.52
CA PRO A 14 -8.53 -1.05 8.64
C PRO A 14 -9.42 -1.87 9.57
N ALA A 15 -9.28 -1.69 10.87
CA ALA A 15 -9.92 -2.48 11.92
C ALA A 15 -11.47 -2.53 11.84
N ALA A 16 -12.07 -1.75 10.97
CA ALA A 16 -13.45 -1.88 10.53
C ALA A 16 -13.46 -2.70 9.23
N ALA A 17 -14.21 -3.79 9.22
CA ALA A 17 -14.49 -4.58 8.04
C ALA A 17 -14.72 -3.70 6.80
N PRO A 18 -14.47 -4.20 5.57
CA PRO A 18 -14.60 -3.43 4.32
C PRO A 18 -16.01 -2.93 4.02
N ILE A 19 -16.96 -3.13 4.93
CA ILE A 19 -18.32 -2.65 4.86
C ILE A 19 -18.29 -1.11 4.79
N GLY A 20 -18.62 -0.57 3.63
CA GLY A 20 -18.63 0.87 3.37
C GLY A 20 -17.27 1.48 2.97
N GLN A 21 -16.22 0.69 2.82
CA GLN A 21 -14.95 1.16 2.27
C GLN A 21 -14.87 0.91 0.77
N ARG A 22 -14.34 1.88 0.04
CA ARG A 22 -14.04 1.78 -1.40
C ARG A 22 -12.55 1.97 -1.60
N ILE A 23 -11.88 0.94 -2.08
CA ILE A 23 -10.42 0.93 -2.23
C ILE A 23 -10.07 1.04 -3.71
N ALA A 24 -9.36 2.10 -4.06
CA ALA A 24 -8.77 2.29 -5.38
C ALA A 24 -7.30 1.87 -5.32
N PHE A 25 -6.91 0.86 -6.09
CA PHE A 25 -5.51 0.61 -6.40
C PHE A 25 -5.12 1.41 -7.63
N VAL A 26 -4.16 2.32 -7.50
CA VAL A 26 -3.60 3.09 -8.61
C VAL A 26 -2.18 2.63 -8.86
N GLY A 27 -1.92 2.01 -9.99
CA GLY A 27 -0.60 1.45 -10.29
C GLY A 27 -0.50 0.90 -11.70
N ALA A 28 0.58 0.20 -12.00
CA ALA A 28 0.73 -0.53 -13.24
C ALA A 28 -0.22 -1.72 -13.24
N ILE A 29 -1.12 -1.76 -14.22
CA ILE A 29 -2.13 -2.84 -14.37
C ILE A 29 -1.92 -3.65 -15.65
N SER A 30 -0.97 -3.26 -16.48
CA SER A 30 -0.55 -3.96 -17.69
C SER A 30 0.47 -5.04 -17.32
N GLY A 31 0.09 -6.31 -17.26
CA GLY A 31 1.02 -7.41 -17.02
C GLY A 31 0.84 -8.14 -15.66
N HIS A 32 1.93 -8.72 -15.15
CA HIS A 32 1.92 -9.60 -13.97
C HIS A 32 2.42 -8.90 -12.69
N PHE A 33 2.07 -7.63 -12.50
CA PHE A 33 2.44 -6.92 -11.28
C PHE A 33 1.73 -7.54 -10.07
N ALA A 34 2.52 -7.92 -9.07
CA ALA A 34 2.04 -8.69 -7.93
C ALA A 34 0.89 -7.99 -7.17
N SER A 35 0.94 -6.66 -7.01
CA SER A 35 -0.13 -5.88 -6.37
C SER A 35 -1.44 -5.92 -7.15
N TYR A 36 -1.37 -5.78 -8.49
CA TYR A 36 -2.55 -5.86 -9.36
C TYR A 36 -3.16 -7.26 -9.34
N VAL A 37 -2.32 -8.30 -9.51
CA VAL A 37 -2.77 -9.70 -9.49
C VAL A 37 -3.43 -10.04 -8.15
N SER A 38 -2.86 -9.59 -7.04
CA SER A 38 -3.42 -9.78 -5.70
C SER A 38 -4.77 -9.10 -5.53
N MET A 39 -4.93 -7.88 -6.04
CA MET A 39 -6.21 -7.17 -6.03
C MET A 39 -7.27 -7.90 -6.86
N GLN A 40 -6.92 -8.38 -8.06
CA GLN A 40 -7.83 -9.15 -8.90
C GLN A 40 -8.23 -10.46 -8.23
N ARG A 41 -7.28 -11.18 -7.63
CA ARG A 41 -7.56 -12.42 -6.90
C ARG A 41 -8.48 -12.17 -5.70
N LEU A 42 -8.27 -11.08 -4.97
CA LEU A 42 -9.14 -10.70 -3.85
C LEU A 42 -10.59 -10.46 -4.31
N ARG A 43 -10.78 -9.78 -5.43
CA ARG A 43 -12.09 -9.55 -6.04
C ARG A 43 -12.77 -10.85 -6.48
N GLN A 44 -12.00 -11.76 -7.11
CA GLN A 44 -12.53 -13.06 -7.58
C GLN A 44 -12.95 -13.96 -6.42
N LEU A 45 -12.14 -14.00 -5.35
CA LEU A 45 -12.43 -14.80 -4.17
C LEU A 45 -13.57 -14.24 -3.30
N ASN A 46 -13.86 -12.94 -3.44
CA ASN A 46 -14.86 -12.23 -2.64
C ASN A 46 -15.75 -11.37 -3.56
N PRO A 47 -16.69 -11.98 -4.31
CA PRO A 47 -17.54 -11.25 -5.27
C PRO A 47 -18.34 -10.11 -4.62
N TRP A 48 -18.71 -10.23 -3.36
CA TRP A 48 -19.40 -9.19 -2.59
C TRP A 48 -18.53 -7.96 -2.30
N LEU A 49 -17.20 -8.08 -2.29
CA LEU A 49 -16.24 -6.97 -2.19
C LEU A 49 -15.92 -6.34 -3.55
N ALA A 50 -16.15 -7.05 -4.65
CA ALA A 50 -15.71 -6.61 -5.97
C ALA A 50 -16.18 -5.19 -6.36
N PRO A 51 -17.40 -4.73 -6.02
CA PRO A 51 -17.82 -3.36 -6.29
C PRO A 51 -17.05 -2.30 -5.50
N SER A 52 -16.47 -2.69 -4.36
CA SER A 52 -15.72 -1.80 -3.47
C SER A 52 -14.21 -1.77 -3.74
N LEU A 53 -13.73 -2.62 -4.67
CA LEU A 53 -12.32 -2.75 -5.01
C LEU A 53 -12.13 -2.50 -6.50
N GLN A 54 -11.41 -1.43 -6.86
CA GLN A 54 -11.15 -1.10 -8.26
C GLN A 54 -9.66 -0.77 -8.49
N SER A 55 -9.15 -1.18 -9.67
CA SER A 55 -7.79 -0.87 -10.09
C SER A 55 -7.83 0.13 -11.23
N PHE A 56 -6.93 1.10 -11.19
CA PHE A 56 -6.77 2.16 -12.17
C PHE A 56 -5.33 2.18 -12.68
N SER A 57 -5.16 2.31 -13.99
CA SER A 57 -3.82 2.42 -14.57
C SER A 57 -3.19 3.77 -14.25
N ILE A 58 -1.95 3.75 -13.78
CA ILE A 58 -1.14 4.95 -13.66
C ILE A 58 -0.56 5.41 -15.01
N GLU A 59 -0.61 4.52 -16.03
CA GLU A 59 -0.06 4.77 -17.36
C GLU A 59 -1.01 5.57 -18.27
N GLN A 60 -2.25 5.81 -17.82
CA GLN A 60 -3.23 6.62 -18.55
C GLN A 60 -3.02 8.12 -18.34
N ALA A 61 -3.68 8.95 -19.15
CA ALA A 61 -3.66 10.40 -18.97
C ALA A 61 -4.19 10.79 -17.58
N LEU A 62 -3.54 11.76 -16.92
CA LEU A 62 -3.86 12.19 -15.57
C LEU A 62 -5.31 12.65 -15.43
N ASP A 63 -5.81 13.44 -16.40
CA ASP A 63 -7.21 13.93 -16.38
C ASP A 63 -8.22 12.77 -16.42
N THR A 64 -7.90 11.70 -17.18
CA THR A 64 -8.73 10.50 -17.24
C THR A 64 -8.72 9.77 -15.90
N LEU A 65 -7.54 9.62 -15.28
CA LEU A 65 -7.40 9.00 -13.97
C LEU A 65 -8.18 9.78 -12.90
N VAL A 66 -8.05 11.11 -12.89
CA VAL A 66 -8.77 12.02 -11.98
C VAL A 66 -10.28 11.87 -12.14
N ALA A 67 -10.78 11.89 -13.38
CA ALA A 67 -12.21 11.71 -13.65
C ALA A 67 -12.73 10.35 -13.15
N GLN A 68 -11.97 9.27 -13.40
CA GLN A 68 -12.33 7.94 -12.94
C GLN A 68 -12.32 7.82 -11.41
N LEU A 69 -11.33 8.41 -10.73
CA LEU A 69 -11.25 8.41 -9.27
C LEU A 69 -12.39 9.22 -8.66
N ASN A 70 -12.73 10.39 -9.21
CA ASN A 70 -13.89 11.16 -8.78
C ASN A 70 -15.20 10.36 -8.93
N ALA A 71 -15.38 9.68 -10.06
CA ALA A 71 -16.56 8.83 -10.30
C ALA A 71 -16.62 7.62 -9.36
N PHE A 72 -15.49 7.00 -9.08
CA PHE A 72 -15.41 5.86 -8.15
C PHE A 72 -15.55 6.32 -6.70
N ALA A 73 -15.15 7.53 -6.33
CA ALA A 73 -15.16 8.10 -4.98
C ALA A 73 -14.58 7.14 -3.92
N PRO A 74 -13.28 6.76 -4.01
CA PRO A 74 -12.65 5.88 -3.04
C PRO A 74 -12.58 6.53 -1.67
N THR A 75 -12.60 5.70 -0.62
CA THR A 75 -12.27 6.10 0.76
C THR A 75 -10.82 5.77 1.11
N VAL A 76 -10.18 4.91 0.33
CA VAL A 76 -8.76 4.55 0.44
C VAL A 76 -8.14 4.51 -0.95
N ILE A 77 -6.98 5.11 -1.10
CA ILE A 77 -6.12 4.93 -2.27
C ILE A 77 -4.90 4.12 -1.86
N ALA A 78 -4.65 3.02 -2.57
CA ALA A 78 -3.43 2.23 -2.45
C ALA A 78 -2.56 2.48 -3.69
N THR A 79 -1.34 3.01 -3.53
CA THR A 79 -0.50 3.41 -4.65
C THR A 79 0.98 3.58 -4.27
N TYR A 80 1.81 4.00 -5.23
CA TYR A 80 3.20 4.38 -4.97
C TYR A 80 3.28 5.77 -4.31
N PRO A 81 4.28 6.06 -3.45
CA PRO A 81 4.49 7.38 -2.87
C PRO A 81 4.52 8.54 -3.88
N THR A 82 5.20 8.35 -5.01
CA THR A 82 5.27 9.36 -6.07
C THR A 82 3.92 9.61 -6.73
N ALA A 83 3.15 8.54 -6.99
CA ALA A 83 1.80 8.63 -7.53
C ALA A 83 0.82 9.28 -6.53
N ALA A 84 0.92 8.95 -5.25
CA ALA A 84 0.14 9.59 -4.20
C ALA A 84 0.38 11.10 -4.15
N SER A 85 1.64 11.53 -4.27
CA SER A 85 2.00 12.96 -4.32
C SER A 85 1.46 13.67 -5.56
N MET A 86 1.46 13.01 -6.72
CA MET A 86 0.89 13.53 -7.94
C MET A 86 -0.63 13.76 -7.77
N LEU A 87 -1.34 12.75 -7.27
CA LEU A 87 -2.78 12.85 -7.01
C LEU A 87 -3.12 13.85 -5.90
N ALA A 88 -2.28 13.97 -4.87
CA ALA A 88 -2.42 15.00 -3.83
C ALA A 88 -2.31 16.42 -4.42
N GLY A 89 -1.42 16.60 -5.41
CA GLY A 89 -1.36 17.85 -6.17
C GLY A 89 -2.66 18.18 -6.93
N GLU A 90 -3.36 17.18 -7.49
CA GLU A 90 -4.68 17.36 -8.10
C GLU A 90 -5.77 17.69 -7.08
N ALA A 91 -5.69 17.09 -5.89
CA ALA A 91 -6.60 17.43 -4.79
C ALA A 91 -6.39 18.88 -4.32
N ALA A 92 -5.14 19.31 -4.15
CA ALA A 92 -4.80 20.69 -3.77
C ALA A 92 -5.27 21.73 -4.82
N ARG A 93 -5.36 21.35 -6.10
CA ARG A 93 -5.91 22.20 -7.18
C ARG A 93 -7.44 22.14 -7.29
N GLY A 94 -8.09 21.26 -6.51
CA GLY A 94 -9.54 21.06 -6.56
C GLY A 94 -10.03 20.22 -7.74
N ALA A 95 -9.12 19.63 -8.55
CA ALA A 95 -9.50 18.75 -9.65
C ALA A 95 -9.89 17.35 -9.14
N LEU A 96 -9.21 16.84 -8.12
CA LEU A 96 -9.54 15.58 -7.46
C LEU A 96 -10.31 15.86 -6.17
N GLN A 97 -11.58 15.47 -6.14
CA GLN A 97 -12.50 15.77 -5.03
C GLN A 97 -12.88 14.49 -4.30
N LEU A 98 -12.03 14.07 -3.36
CA LEU A 98 -12.18 12.84 -2.60
C LEU A 98 -12.22 13.11 -1.10
N HIS A 99 -12.94 12.28 -0.37
CA HIS A 99 -12.93 12.22 1.10
C HIS A 99 -12.23 10.94 1.54
N LEU A 100 -10.90 10.97 1.52
CA LEU A 100 -10.10 9.81 1.89
C LEU A 100 -10.04 9.64 3.41
N ARG A 101 -10.06 8.41 3.86
CA ARG A 101 -9.73 8.03 5.25
C ARG A 101 -8.23 7.81 5.42
N GLU A 102 -7.63 7.16 4.44
CA GLU A 102 -6.21 6.83 4.45
C GLU A 102 -5.67 6.74 3.01
N VAL A 103 -4.39 7.01 2.87
CA VAL A 103 -3.60 6.65 1.69
C VAL A 103 -2.63 5.55 2.08
N TRP A 104 -2.63 4.45 1.34
CA TRP A 104 -1.69 3.35 1.52
C TRP A 104 -0.61 3.43 0.46
N THR A 105 0.64 3.47 0.89
CA THR A 105 1.79 3.55 -0.02
C THR A 105 2.66 2.30 0.09
N GLY A 106 3.40 2.00 -0.98
CA GLY A 106 4.37 0.91 -1.00
C GLY A 106 5.13 0.88 -2.32
N GLY A 107 6.15 0.04 -2.39
CA GLY A 107 6.95 -0.15 -3.60
C GLY A 107 8.03 0.91 -3.84
N GLU A 108 8.00 2.02 -3.13
CA GLU A 108 8.99 3.10 -3.18
C GLU A 108 9.29 3.62 -1.79
N THR A 109 10.37 4.37 -1.63
CA THR A 109 10.71 5.03 -0.37
C THR A 109 9.78 6.21 -0.10
N LEU A 110 9.09 6.20 1.03
CA LEU A 110 8.29 7.31 1.51
C LEU A 110 9.12 8.18 2.48
N GLY A 111 9.70 9.26 1.96
CA GLY A 111 10.43 10.24 2.79
C GLY A 111 9.47 11.14 3.60
N PRO A 112 9.96 11.74 4.73
CA PRO A 112 9.11 12.54 5.61
C PRO A 112 8.43 13.73 4.93
N ALA A 113 9.14 14.45 4.07
CA ALA A 113 8.59 15.60 3.35
C ALA A 113 7.48 15.21 2.38
N LEU A 114 7.64 14.06 1.69
CA LEU A 114 6.64 13.53 0.77
C LEU A 114 5.38 13.08 1.53
N ARG A 115 5.58 12.40 2.67
CA ARG A 115 4.49 12.02 3.58
C ARG A 115 3.67 13.24 4.01
N GLN A 116 4.33 14.23 4.58
CA GLN A 116 3.68 15.47 5.06
C GLN A 116 2.89 16.19 3.96
N ARG A 117 3.42 16.20 2.74
CA ARG A 117 2.71 16.76 1.60
C ARG A 117 1.44 15.98 1.29
N ILE A 118 1.53 14.65 1.19
CA ILE A 118 0.36 13.79 0.89
C ILE A 118 -0.70 13.94 1.99
N GLU A 119 -0.30 13.89 3.26
CA GLU A 119 -1.20 14.01 4.41
C GLU A 119 -1.90 15.37 4.45
N ARG A 120 -1.17 16.45 4.17
CA ARG A 120 -1.74 17.81 4.13
C ARG A 120 -2.72 17.99 2.97
N ASP A 121 -2.33 17.55 1.76
CA ASP A 121 -3.09 17.86 0.54
C ASP A 121 -4.34 16.97 0.38
N PHE A 122 -4.37 15.79 1.03
CA PHE A 122 -5.54 14.92 1.12
C PHE A 122 -6.32 15.03 2.44
N ASP A 123 -5.78 15.72 3.43
CA ASP A 123 -6.34 15.82 4.78
C ASP A 123 -6.62 14.44 5.40
N CYS A 124 -5.69 13.50 5.25
CA CYS A 124 -5.82 12.14 5.78
C CYS A 124 -4.46 11.51 6.12
N GLY A 125 -4.48 10.44 6.91
CA GLY A 125 -3.27 9.71 7.27
C GLY A 125 -2.68 8.89 6.13
N VAL A 126 -1.35 8.76 6.10
CA VAL A 126 -0.62 7.88 5.19
C VAL A 126 -0.10 6.68 5.96
N ARG A 127 -0.29 5.49 5.42
CA ARG A 127 0.35 4.25 5.90
C ARG A 127 1.26 3.68 4.83
N ASN A 128 2.46 3.30 5.24
CA ASN A 128 3.42 2.71 4.34
C ASN A 128 3.47 1.18 4.52
N SER A 129 3.69 0.47 3.42
CA SER A 129 3.92 -0.96 3.39
C SER A 129 5.28 -1.28 2.81
N TYR A 130 5.91 -2.31 3.31
CA TYR A 130 7.16 -2.85 2.79
C TYR A 130 6.91 -4.25 2.22
N GLY A 131 7.32 -4.45 0.98
CA GLY A 131 7.13 -5.71 0.28
C GLY A 131 7.96 -5.78 -0.99
N ALA A 132 7.99 -6.98 -1.56
CA ALA A 132 8.58 -7.26 -2.86
C ALA A 132 7.62 -8.12 -3.69
N SER A 133 7.90 -8.30 -4.97
CA SER A 133 7.06 -9.14 -5.85
C SER A 133 6.99 -10.58 -5.34
N GLU A 134 8.05 -11.07 -4.71
CA GLU A 134 8.16 -12.40 -4.14
C GLU A 134 7.35 -12.55 -2.84
N PHE A 135 7.20 -11.45 -2.09
CA PHE A 135 6.43 -11.41 -0.85
C PHE A 135 5.88 -10.01 -0.59
N LEU A 136 4.62 -9.79 -0.92
CA LEU A 136 4.00 -8.45 -0.87
C LEU A 136 3.83 -7.87 0.53
N ALA A 137 3.67 -8.71 1.54
CA ALA A 137 3.28 -8.28 2.88
C ALA A 137 4.42 -8.51 3.90
N MET A 138 5.64 -8.04 3.60
CA MET A 138 6.77 -8.17 4.54
C MET A 138 6.59 -7.29 5.78
N GLY A 139 6.12 -6.08 5.61
CA GLY A 139 5.93 -5.15 6.71
C GLY A 139 4.80 -4.15 6.46
N TRP A 140 4.26 -3.65 7.56
CA TRP A 140 3.15 -2.71 7.57
C TRP A 140 3.34 -1.68 8.67
N GLU A 141 3.09 -0.43 8.36
CA GLU A 141 3.18 0.67 9.29
C GLU A 141 1.91 0.77 10.15
N CYS A 142 2.07 0.81 11.47
CA CYS A 142 0.97 1.00 12.40
C CYS A 142 0.55 2.48 12.53
N ALA A 143 -0.52 2.73 13.29
CA ALA A 143 -1.02 4.09 13.52
C ALA A 143 -0.02 5.02 14.22
N GLN A 144 1.00 4.47 14.89
CA GLN A 144 2.08 5.22 15.54
C GLN A 144 3.27 5.50 14.61
N GLY A 145 3.17 5.13 13.33
CA GLY A 145 4.24 5.33 12.35
C GLY A 145 5.39 4.32 12.44
N HIS A 146 5.23 3.21 13.17
CA HIS A 146 6.24 2.17 13.26
C HIS A 146 5.98 1.05 12.27
N MET A 147 7.03 0.63 11.55
CA MET A 147 6.98 -0.52 10.66
C MET A 147 7.02 -1.82 11.46
N HIS A 148 6.01 -2.65 11.30
CA HIS A 148 5.93 -3.98 11.88
C HIS A 148 6.18 -5.04 10.81
N LEU A 149 7.05 -6.00 11.12
CA LEU A 149 7.32 -7.13 10.24
C LEU A 149 6.29 -8.23 10.43
N ASN A 150 5.95 -8.90 9.35
CA ASN A 150 5.02 -10.04 9.34
C ASN A 150 5.75 -11.34 9.70
N THR A 151 6.24 -11.43 10.93
CA THR A 151 7.06 -12.54 11.42
C THR A 151 6.31 -13.87 11.53
N ASP A 152 5.00 -13.90 11.31
CA ASP A 152 4.23 -15.16 11.23
C ASP A 152 4.51 -15.91 9.91
N TRP A 153 5.03 -15.21 8.90
CA TRP A 153 5.17 -15.72 7.55
C TRP A 153 6.58 -15.66 6.98
N LEU A 154 7.43 -14.84 7.57
CA LEU A 154 8.78 -14.62 7.06
C LEU A 154 9.79 -14.41 8.18
N ILE A 155 11.03 -14.69 7.87
CA ILE A 155 12.18 -14.36 8.69
C ILE A 155 13.05 -13.39 7.89
N LEU A 156 13.33 -12.21 8.48
CA LEU A 156 14.30 -11.26 7.93
C LEU A 156 15.59 -11.37 8.70
N GLU A 157 16.66 -11.72 7.99
CA GLU A 157 17.99 -11.91 8.55
C GLU A 157 18.91 -10.78 8.10
N PRO A 158 19.20 -9.77 8.97
CA PRO A 158 20.13 -8.69 8.63
C PRO A 158 21.56 -9.24 8.53
N VAL A 159 22.21 -8.98 7.39
CA VAL A 159 23.55 -9.51 7.10
C VAL A 159 24.52 -8.44 6.62
N ASP A 160 25.82 -8.70 6.83
CA ASP A 160 26.91 -7.89 6.30
C ASP A 160 27.16 -8.18 4.79
N ARG A 161 28.19 -7.52 4.20
CA ARG A 161 28.59 -7.74 2.80
C ARG A 161 29.09 -9.15 2.48
N HIS A 162 29.35 -9.96 3.51
CA HIS A 162 29.77 -11.36 3.39
C HIS A 162 28.65 -12.34 3.74
N TYR A 163 27.40 -11.83 3.81
CA TYR A 163 26.21 -12.59 4.19
C TYR A 163 26.29 -13.24 5.58
N ARG A 164 27.06 -12.62 6.50
CA ARG A 164 27.12 -13.06 7.91
C ARG A 164 26.14 -12.24 8.74
N PRO A 165 25.49 -12.85 9.76
CA PRO A 165 24.56 -12.15 10.63
C PRO A 165 25.18 -10.90 11.27
N VAL A 166 24.42 -9.82 11.31
CA VAL A 166 24.81 -8.55 11.94
C VAL A 166 24.21 -8.47 13.33
N ALA A 167 25.00 -8.03 14.31
CA ALA A 167 24.52 -7.85 15.66
C ALA A 167 23.38 -6.84 15.77
N PRO A 168 22.42 -7.00 16.70
CA PRO A 168 21.34 -6.05 16.91
C PRO A 168 21.84 -4.63 17.08
N GLY A 169 21.16 -3.67 16.44
CA GLY A 169 21.50 -2.24 16.50
C GLY A 169 22.61 -1.80 15.52
N LYS A 170 23.19 -2.70 14.74
CA LYS A 170 24.10 -2.35 13.64
C LYS A 170 23.34 -2.24 12.33
N VAL A 171 23.78 -1.32 11.47
CA VAL A 171 23.22 -1.16 10.12
C VAL A 171 23.68 -2.33 9.24
N PRO A 172 22.78 -3.15 8.70
CA PRO A 172 23.14 -4.24 7.81
C PRO A 172 23.54 -3.75 6.42
N HIS A 173 24.27 -4.58 5.68
CA HIS A 173 24.49 -4.33 4.25
C HIS A 173 23.22 -4.65 3.45
N THR A 174 22.56 -5.74 3.79
CA THR A 174 21.28 -6.17 3.19
C THR A 174 20.51 -7.08 4.16
N VAL A 175 19.34 -7.52 3.75
CA VAL A 175 18.48 -8.43 4.52
C VAL A 175 18.20 -9.65 3.64
N LEU A 176 18.38 -10.83 4.19
CA LEU A 176 17.91 -12.08 3.57
C LEU A 176 16.45 -12.30 3.99
N LEU A 177 15.68 -12.83 3.09
CA LEU A 177 14.27 -13.19 3.29
C LEU A 177 14.16 -14.72 3.23
N THR A 178 13.65 -15.32 4.30
CA THR A 178 13.35 -16.75 4.40
C THR A 178 11.90 -16.97 4.79
#